data_2fa7f87d1aaa9cc4885585b0f9d50621
#
_entry.id   2fa7f87d1aaa9cc4885585b0f9d50621
#
_cell.length_a   1.000
_cell.length_b   1.000
_cell.length_c   1.000
_cell.angle_alpha   90.00
_cell.angle_beta   90.00
_cell.angle_gamma   90.00
#
_symmetry.space_group_name_H-M   'P 1'
#
loop_
_entity.id
_entity.type
_entity.pdbx_description
1 polymer ?
#
loop_
_entity_poly.entity_id
_entity_poly.type
_entity_poly.pdbx_seq_one_letter_code
_entity_poly.pdbx_strand_id
1 'polypeptide(L)' 'EKFPAVVSGVTEWGLFCELDNSVEGMIRVETLGNNFKYDEKRMLLGNGVRAFRMGDKVNIRVEAVNYDRVSFVLDEEEKK' A
#
# COMPACT_ATOMS: atom_id res chain seq x y z
N GLU A 1 5.84 -1.73 -14.43
CA GLU A 1 4.48 -1.81 -14.92
C GLU A 1 3.48 -1.58 -13.79
N LYS A 2 2.45 -0.79 -14.06
CA LYS A 2 1.48 -0.39 -13.08
C LYS A 2 0.31 -1.34 -13.03
N PHE A 3 -0.17 -1.61 -11.83
CA PHE A 3 -1.36 -2.43 -11.66
C PHE A 3 -2.31 -1.73 -10.69
N PRO A 4 -3.60 -1.74 -10.98
CA PRO A 4 -4.58 -1.26 -10.00
C PRO A 4 -4.73 -2.30 -8.89
N ALA A 5 -4.89 -1.80 -7.68
CA ALA A 5 -5.03 -2.65 -6.51
C ALA A 5 -5.96 -2.00 -5.51
N VAL A 6 -6.43 -2.79 -4.57
CA VAL A 6 -7.28 -2.32 -3.49
C VAL A 6 -6.57 -2.65 -2.18
N VAL A 7 -6.56 -1.69 -1.27
CA VAL A 7 -6.00 -1.91 0.05
C VAL A 7 -6.89 -2.89 0.79
N SER A 8 -6.35 -4.05 1.13
CA SER A 8 -7.09 -5.10 1.80
C SER A 8 -6.80 -5.16 3.29
N GLY A 9 -5.75 -4.49 3.74
CA GLY A 9 -5.43 -4.43 5.15
C GLY A 9 -4.46 -3.30 5.43
N VAL A 10 -4.53 -2.77 6.64
CA VAL A 10 -3.67 -1.67 7.07
C VAL A 10 -3.03 -2.07 8.38
N THR A 11 -1.71 -1.93 8.46
CA THR A 11 -0.96 -2.23 9.66
C THR A 11 0.07 -1.14 9.89
N GLU A 12 0.74 -1.22 11.05
CA GLU A 12 1.80 -0.27 11.33
C GLU A 12 3.03 -0.49 10.44
N TRP A 13 3.15 -1.67 9.83
CA TRP A 13 4.28 -1.98 8.97
C TRP A 13 4.03 -1.63 7.52
N GLY A 14 2.78 -1.42 7.14
CA GLY A 14 2.46 -1.07 5.77
C GLY A 14 1.05 -1.47 5.39
N LEU A 15 0.83 -1.54 4.10
CA LEU A 15 -0.48 -1.83 3.54
C LEU A 15 -0.44 -3.19 2.84
N PHE A 16 -1.48 -3.97 3.04
CA PHE A 16 -1.72 -5.14 2.19
C PHE A 16 -2.63 -4.72 1.06
N CYS A 17 -2.26 -5.11 -0.15
CA CYS A 17 -3.01 -4.74 -1.34
C CYS A 17 -3.29 -5.98 -2.16
N GLU A 18 -4.44 -5.99 -2.81
CA GLU A 18 -4.86 -7.11 -3.63
C GLU A 18 -5.13 -6.64 -5.03
N LEU A 19 -4.58 -7.37 -5.99
CA LEU A 19 -4.81 -7.12 -7.41
C LEU A 19 -6.09 -7.81 -7.87
N ASP A 20 -6.55 -7.46 -9.07
CA ASP A 20 -7.75 -8.06 -9.64
C ASP A 20 -7.68 -9.56 -9.74
N ASN A 21 -6.49 -10.10 -9.96
CA ASN A 21 -6.31 -11.54 -10.13
C ASN A 21 -6.09 -12.25 -8.79
N SER A 22 -6.42 -11.60 -7.70
CA SER A 22 -6.33 -12.14 -6.34
C SER A 22 -4.91 -12.30 -5.81
N VAL A 23 -3.93 -11.78 -6.52
CA VAL A 23 -2.57 -11.74 -6.01
C VAL A 23 -2.49 -10.66 -4.94
N GLU A 24 -1.98 -11.01 -3.78
CA GLU A 24 -1.87 -10.08 -2.68
C GLU A 24 -0.41 -9.84 -2.34
N GLY A 25 -0.09 -8.60 -2.02
CA GLY A 25 1.26 -8.24 -1.62
C GLY A 25 1.23 -7.10 -0.64
N MET A 26 2.41 -6.70 -0.21
CA MET A 26 2.54 -5.70 0.83
C MET A 26 3.34 -4.51 0.34
N ILE A 27 2.86 -3.32 0.67
CA ILE A 27 3.62 -2.09 0.51
C ILE A 27 4.17 -1.73 1.88
N ARG A 28 5.48 -1.75 2.02
CA ARG A 28 6.09 -1.46 3.31
C ARG A 28 6.01 0.02 3.59
N VAL A 29 5.82 0.34 4.88
CA VAL A 29 5.61 1.72 5.28
C VAL A 29 6.80 2.60 4.92
N GLU A 30 8.02 2.06 4.91
CA GLU A 30 9.20 2.83 4.55
C GLU A 30 9.14 3.36 3.12
N THR A 31 8.45 2.63 2.23
CA THR A 31 8.39 3.03 0.85
C THR A 31 7.29 4.06 0.58
N LEU A 32 6.42 4.27 1.55
CA LEU A 32 5.34 5.26 1.39
C LEU A 32 5.83 6.68 1.61
N GLY A 33 6.84 6.84 2.44
CA GLY A 33 7.37 8.15 2.75
C GLY A 33 7.65 8.28 4.23
N ASN A 34 7.88 9.51 4.65
CA ASN A 34 8.25 9.79 6.02
C ASN A 34 7.02 10.02 6.89
N ASN A 35 7.14 9.62 8.16
CA ASN A 35 6.16 9.96 9.19
C ASN A 35 4.82 9.30 9.03
N PHE A 36 4.74 8.21 8.30
CA PHE A 36 3.51 7.43 8.26
C PHE A 36 3.35 6.66 9.54
N LYS A 37 2.18 6.79 10.15
CA LYS A 37 1.88 6.12 11.42
C LYS A 37 0.51 5.47 11.34
N TYR A 38 0.39 4.36 12.02
CA TYR A 38 -0.87 3.64 12.07
C TYR A 38 -1.76 4.24 13.15
N ASP A 39 -2.97 4.58 12.75
CA ASP A 39 -3.99 5.10 13.68
C ASP A 39 -4.98 3.98 13.92
N GLU A 40 -4.88 3.37 15.08
CA GLU A 40 -5.70 2.21 15.39
C GLU A 40 -7.17 2.56 15.47
N LYS A 41 -7.48 3.73 16.00
CA LYS A 41 -8.88 4.13 16.17
C LYS A 41 -9.56 4.38 14.84
N ARG A 42 -8.84 4.96 13.90
CA ARG A 42 -9.37 5.27 12.58
C ARG A 42 -9.07 4.21 11.56
N MET A 43 -8.21 3.25 11.95
CA MET A 43 -7.84 2.13 11.09
C MET A 43 -7.25 2.62 9.78
N LEU A 44 -6.30 3.55 9.90
CA LEU A 44 -5.64 4.09 8.72
C LEU A 44 -4.15 4.22 8.98
N LEU A 45 -3.41 4.30 7.91
CA LEU A 45 -1.98 4.58 7.94
C LEU A 45 -1.77 5.93 7.26
N GLY A 46 -1.27 6.91 7.99
CA GLY A 46 -1.18 8.24 7.45
C GLY A 46 -0.06 9.06 8.06
N ASN A 47 0.23 10.20 7.43
CA ASN A 47 1.27 11.10 7.90
C ASN A 47 0.76 12.52 8.11
N GLY A 48 -0.55 12.69 8.19
CA GLY A 48 -1.14 14.02 8.36
C GLY A 48 -1.49 14.71 7.06
N VAL A 49 -0.83 14.33 5.98
CA VAL A 49 -1.11 14.88 4.66
C VAL A 49 -1.84 13.86 3.83
N ARG A 50 -1.47 12.61 4.00
CA ARG A 50 -2.02 11.54 3.21
C ARG A 50 -2.32 10.36 4.12
N ALA A 51 -3.38 9.63 3.80
CA ALA A 51 -3.79 8.48 4.61
C ALA A 51 -4.34 7.40 3.70
N PHE A 52 -4.15 6.15 4.15
CA PHE A 52 -4.63 4.98 3.42
C PHE A 52 -5.51 4.16 4.35
N ARG A 53 -6.62 3.68 3.82
CA ARG A 53 -7.58 2.86 4.54
C ARG A 53 -7.92 1.64 3.74
N MET A 54 -8.51 0.66 4.41
CA MET A 54 -9.04 -0.51 3.71
C MET A 54 -10.07 -0.06 2.69
N GLY A 55 -9.99 -0.65 1.51
CA GLY A 55 -10.92 -0.32 0.43
C GLY A 55 -10.44 0.76 -0.50
N ASP A 56 -9.36 1.45 -0.15
CA ASP A 56 -8.81 2.47 -1.03
C ASP A 56 -8.23 1.83 -2.28
N LYS A 57 -8.39 2.53 -3.39
CA LYS A 57 -7.81 2.09 -4.65
C LYS A 57 -6.50 2.78 -4.87
N VAL A 58 -5.50 2.00 -5.24
CA VAL A 58 -4.16 2.53 -5.46
C VAL A 58 -3.59 1.88 -6.71
N ASN A 59 -2.57 2.51 -7.26
CA ASN A 59 -1.78 1.91 -8.32
C ASN A 59 -0.45 1.50 -7.74
N ILE A 60 -0.03 0.29 -8.08
CA ILE A 60 1.19 -0.26 -7.51
C ILE A 60 2.07 -0.82 -8.61
N ARG A 61 3.30 -1.05 -8.25
CA ARG A 61 4.27 -1.71 -9.09
C ARG A 61 4.88 -2.85 -8.29
N VAL A 62 5.13 -3.98 -8.95
CA VAL A 62 5.74 -5.10 -8.27
C VAL A 62 7.22 -4.78 -8.08
N GLU A 63 7.66 -4.84 -6.84
CA GLU A 63 9.06 -4.58 -6.52
C GLU A 63 9.87 -5.87 -6.50
N ALA A 64 9.34 -6.89 -5.83
CA ALA A 64 10.07 -8.14 -5.68
C ALA A 64 9.08 -9.28 -5.49
N VAL A 65 9.48 -10.46 -5.96
CA VAL A 65 8.71 -11.67 -5.77
C VAL A 65 9.64 -12.67 -5.11
N ASN A 66 9.27 -13.10 -3.92
CA ASN A 66 9.99 -14.14 -3.20
C ASN A 66 9.14 -15.40 -3.21
N TYR A 67 9.62 -16.43 -2.54
CA TYR A 67 8.93 -17.72 -2.56
C TYR A 67 7.46 -17.61 -2.20
N ASP A 68 7.15 -16.89 -1.14
CA ASP A 68 5.80 -16.85 -0.60
C ASP A 68 5.31 -15.43 -0.41
N ARG A 69 6.02 -14.45 -0.95
CA ARG A 69 5.66 -13.05 -0.74
C ARG A 69 5.85 -12.25 -2.00
N VAL A 70 4.98 -11.28 -2.16
CA VAL A 70 5.10 -10.29 -3.23
C VAL A 70 5.19 -8.94 -2.56
N SER A 71 6.20 -8.18 -2.92
CA SER A 71 6.38 -6.82 -2.42
C SER A 71 5.98 -5.83 -3.48
N PHE A 72 5.16 -4.88 -3.10
CA PHE A 72 4.70 -3.82 -3.98
C PHE A 72 5.29 -2.49 -3.55
N VAL A 73 5.36 -1.57 -4.49
CA VAL A 73 5.59 -0.16 -4.18
C VAL A 73 4.47 0.64 -4.79
N LEU A 74 4.13 1.73 -4.13
CA LEU A 74 3.11 2.65 -4.63
C LEU A 74 3.61 3.29 -5.91
N ASP A 75 2.76 3.30 -6.92
CA ASP A 75 3.13 3.87 -8.21
C ASP A 75 2.07 4.84 -8.64
N GLU A 76 2.05 5.99 -8.01
CA GLU A 76 1.12 7.05 -8.34
C GLU A 76 1.87 8.18 -8.98
N GLU A 77 1.38 8.59 -10.13
CA GLU A 77 1.99 9.71 -10.81
C GLU A 77 1.64 11.00 -10.12
N GLU A 78 2.63 11.84 -10.00
CA GLU A 78 2.42 13.18 -9.49
C GLU A 78 1.73 14.00 -10.54
N LYS A 79 0.69 14.69 -10.14
CA LYS A 79 0.02 15.63 -11.01
C LYS A 79 0.53 17.02 -10.75
N LYS A 80 0.86 17.67 -11.80
CA LYS A 80 1.39 19.01 -11.70
C LYS A 80 0.30 20.04 -11.86
#